data_b11e3cc6150a93fb8b095bfcf20b5534
#
_entry.id   b11e3cc6150a93fb8b095bfcf20b5534
#
_cell.length_a   1.000
_cell.length_b   1.000
_cell.length_c   1.000
_cell.angle_alpha   90.00
_cell.angle_beta   90.00
_cell.angle_gamma   90.00
#
_symmetry.space_group_name_H-M   'P 1'
#
loop_
_entity.id
_entity.type
_entity.pdbx_description
1 polymer ?
#
loop_
_entity_poly.entity_id
_entity_poly.type
_entity_poly.pdbx_seq_one_letter_code
_entity_poly.pdbx_strand_id
1 'polypeptide(L)'
;MIVLYATLLDVIAPQSLVALDAEGVLIPEVWLAIADATGIEDLQRTTRDEPDYEVLMKGRLATLAEHGVTMSYIQNVIEGLDALEGACAFLDELRARTQVVILSDTFEQFGVPMMCHLNRPTMLCHRLIVEADMIVDYELRIDDPKRNAVKAFQSLNYRVVAAGDSYNDTTMLAQADAGFLFHAPENVVSEFPQFPAFDNYDELLDALTEAIQ
;
A
#
# COMPACT_ATOMS: atom_id res chain seq x y z
N MET A 1 -11.91 19.21 54.80
CA MET A 1 -12.37 19.57 53.45
C MET A 1 -11.40 18.91 52.49
N ILE A 2 -11.67 17.63 52.19
CA ILE A 2 -10.87 16.82 51.25
C ILE A 2 -11.47 17.08 49.87
N VAL A 3 -10.77 17.90 49.10
CA VAL A 3 -11.12 18.07 47.67
C VAL A 3 -10.76 16.78 46.99
N LEU A 4 -11.78 16.05 46.57
CA LEU A 4 -11.62 14.96 45.61
C LEU A 4 -11.01 15.54 44.31
N TYR A 5 -9.72 15.34 44.13
CA TYR A 5 -9.16 15.30 42.78
C TYR A 5 -9.70 14.03 42.14
N ALA A 6 -10.93 14.11 41.63
CA ALA A 6 -11.41 13.16 40.67
C ALA A 6 -10.46 13.23 39.48
N THR A 7 -9.76 12.18 39.28
CA THR A 7 -8.91 11.84 38.15
C THR A 7 -9.59 12.18 36.86
N LEU A 8 -9.28 13.35 36.28
CA LEU A 8 -9.32 13.56 34.86
C LEU A 8 -8.08 12.89 34.26
N LEU A 9 -8.03 11.59 34.30
CA LEU A 9 -7.52 10.82 33.19
C LEU A 9 -8.68 10.82 32.18
N ASP A 10 -8.95 11.96 31.55
CA ASP A 10 -9.50 11.97 30.24
C ASP A 10 -8.54 11.11 29.45
N VAL A 11 -8.93 9.86 29.21
CA VAL A 11 -8.28 9.00 28.25
C VAL A 11 -8.41 9.80 26.96
N ILE A 12 -7.33 10.48 26.57
CA ILE A 12 -7.29 11.20 25.30
C ILE A 12 -7.62 10.12 24.27
N ALA A 13 -8.75 10.26 23.61
CA ALA A 13 -9.13 9.32 22.56
C ALA A 13 -7.95 9.22 21.58
N PRO A 14 -7.56 8.01 21.18
CA PRO A 14 -6.44 7.86 20.27
C PRO A 14 -6.70 8.64 19.00
N GLN A 15 -5.68 9.33 18.52
CA GLN A 15 -5.75 9.95 17.20
C GLN A 15 -5.88 8.84 16.16
N SER A 16 -6.66 9.09 15.12
CA SER A 16 -6.83 8.13 14.04
C SER A 16 -5.79 8.32 12.95
N LEU A 17 -5.41 7.21 12.31
CA LEU A 17 -4.54 7.14 11.17
C LEU A 17 -5.13 6.14 10.18
N VAL A 18 -5.17 6.49 8.89
CA VAL A 18 -5.56 5.57 7.83
C VAL A 18 -4.32 5.06 7.11
N ALA A 19 -4.21 3.74 7.01
CA ALA A 19 -3.20 3.02 6.26
C ALA A 19 -3.81 2.49 4.97
N LEU A 20 -3.27 2.89 3.83
CA LEU A 20 -3.73 2.46 2.50
C LEU A 20 -2.64 1.65 1.80
N ASP A 21 -3.02 0.62 1.06
CA ASP A 21 -2.14 0.10 0.02
C ASP A 21 -1.99 1.12 -1.11
N ALA A 22 -0.98 0.93 -1.96
CA ALA A 22 -0.72 1.80 -3.10
C ALA A 22 -1.29 1.23 -4.40
N GLU A 23 -0.79 0.06 -4.82
CA GLU A 23 -1.13 -0.59 -6.08
C GLU A 23 -2.54 -1.21 -5.97
N GLY A 24 -3.39 -1.03 -6.99
CA GLY A 24 -4.80 -1.45 -6.93
C GLY A 24 -5.72 -0.52 -6.13
N VAL A 25 -5.18 0.33 -5.24
CA VAL A 25 -5.95 1.27 -4.41
C VAL A 25 -5.79 2.72 -4.88
N LEU A 26 -4.59 3.18 -5.20
CA LEU A 26 -4.31 4.57 -5.61
C LEU A 26 -3.63 4.67 -6.98
N ILE A 27 -2.88 3.64 -7.34
CA ILE A 27 -2.07 3.57 -8.56
C ILE A 27 -2.24 2.21 -9.22
N PRO A 28 -1.97 2.12 -10.54
CA PRO A 28 -1.95 0.83 -11.24
C PRO A 28 -0.84 -0.10 -10.74
N GLU A 29 -0.98 -1.38 -11.04
CA GLU A 29 0.04 -2.41 -10.82
C GLU A 29 1.30 -2.11 -11.62
N VAL A 30 2.41 -1.82 -10.94
CA VAL A 30 3.66 -1.38 -11.57
C VAL A 30 4.30 -2.46 -12.44
N TRP A 31 4.33 -3.71 -11.95
CA TRP A 31 4.92 -4.79 -12.73
C TRP A 31 4.17 -5.10 -14.01
N LEU A 32 2.84 -4.97 -14.02
CA LEU A 32 2.04 -5.10 -15.23
C LEU A 32 2.34 -3.98 -16.21
N ALA A 33 2.48 -2.76 -15.74
CA ALA A 33 2.86 -1.63 -16.60
C ALA A 33 4.26 -1.79 -17.21
N ILE A 34 5.22 -2.30 -16.44
CA ILE A 34 6.57 -2.62 -16.95
C ILE A 34 6.49 -3.73 -18.00
N ALA A 35 5.71 -4.78 -17.78
CA ALA A 35 5.53 -5.87 -18.72
C ALA A 35 4.93 -5.37 -20.04
N ASP A 36 3.90 -4.55 -19.98
CA ASP A 36 3.25 -3.96 -21.17
C ASP A 36 4.21 -3.05 -21.95
N ALA A 37 4.95 -2.20 -21.26
CA ALA A 37 5.90 -1.27 -21.87
C ALA A 37 7.11 -1.98 -22.52
N THR A 38 7.55 -3.08 -21.93
CA THR A 38 8.69 -3.88 -22.45
C THR A 38 8.30 -4.96 -23.43
N GLY A 39 7.02 -5.39 -23.43
CA GLY A 39 6.54 -6.56 -24.17
C GLY A 39 7.06 -7.90 -23.62
N ILE A 40 7.53 -7.94 -22.37
CA ILE A 40 8.08 -9.13 -21.72
C ILE A 40 6.97 -9.80 -20.89
N GLU A 41 6.40 -10.88 -21.43
CA GLU A 41 5.27 -11.59 -20.80
C GLU A 41 5.61 -12.16 -19.39
N ASP A 42 6.84 -12.61 -19.17
CA ASP A 42 7.26 -13.18 -17.89
C ASP A 42 7.16 -12.21 -16.72
N LEU A 43 7.17 -10.90 -16.98
CA LEU A 43 6.99 -9.86 -15.96
C LEU A 43 5.53 -9.68 -15.51
N GLN A 44 4.56 -10.24 -16.25
CA GLN A 44 3.13 -10.22 -15.89
C GLN A 44 2.80 -11.18 -14.72
N ARG A 45 3.69 -12.14 -14.43
CA ARG A 45 3.46 -13.07 -13.32
C ARG A 45 3.31 -12.32 -12.00
N THR A 46 2.33 -12.75 -11.23
CA THR A 46 2.01 -12.20 -9.91
C THR A 46 2.16 -13.26 -8.82
N THR A 47 1.92 -12.90 -7.57
CA THR A 47 1.86 -13.86 -6.45
C THR A 47 0.73 -14.89 -6.59
N ARG A 48 -0.19 -14.72 -7.54
CA ARG A 48 -1.20 -15.74 -7.89
C ARG A 48 -0.61 -16.87 -8.71
N ASP A 49 0.41 -16.56 -9.53
CA ASP A 49 1.10 -17.52 -10.41
C ASP A 49 2.28 -18.18 -9.71
N GLU A 50 2.95 -17.43 -8.84
CA GLU A 50 4.07 -17.87 -8.01
C GLU A 50 3.88 -17.33 -6.58
N PRO A 51 3.36 -18.16 -5.65
CA PRO A 51 3.10 -17.73 -4.27
C PRO A 51 4.35 -17.43 -3.45
N ASP A 52 5.50 -18.00 -3.83
CA ASP A 52 6.77 -17.69 -3.20
C ASP A 52 7.32 -16.36 -3.73
N TYR A 53 7.21 -15.33 -2.90
CA TYR A 53 7.64 -13.98 -3.26
C TYR A 53 9.12 -13.90 -3.64
N GLU A 54 9.99 -14.67 -2.98
CA GLU A 54 11.43 -14.68 -3.27
C GLU A 54 11.69 -15.28 -4.67
N VAL A 55 11.01 -16.37 -5.00
CA VAL A 55 11.09 -17.01 -6.31
C VAL A 55 10.56 -16.06 -7.39
N LEU A 56 9.41 -15.42 -7.16
CA LEU A 56 8.81 -14.45 -8.07
C LEU A 56 9.78 -13.28 -8.35
N MET A 57 10.31 -12.65 -7.29
CA MET A 57 11.21 -11.50 -7.43
C MET A 57 12.52 -11.87 -8.11
N LYS A 58 13.15 -12.99 -7.74
CA LYS A 58 14.37 -13.47 -8.42
C LYS A 58 14.13 -13.74 -9.89
N GLY A 59 12.97 -14.30 -10.24
CA GLY A 59 12.57 -14.48 -11.63
C GLY A 59 12.47 -13.16 -12.37
N ARG A 60 11.78 -12.17 -11.82
CA ARG A 60 11.66 -10.82 -12.39
C ARG A 60 13.03 -10.15 -12.61
N LEU A 61 13.92 -10.20 -11.61
CA LEU A 61 15.26 -9.62 -11.72
C LEU A 61 16.10 -10.31 -12.79
N ALA A 62 16.05 -11.64 -12.89
CA ALA A 62 16.73 -12.39 -13.93
C ALA A 62 16.20 -12.02 -15.33
N THR A 63 14.89 -11.90 -15.49
CA THR A 63 14.24 -11.49 -16.74
C THR A 63 14.64 -10.06 -17.15
N LEU A 64 14.64 -9.11 -16.21
CA LEU A 64 15.09 -7.74 -16.48
C LEU A 64 16.56 -7.71 -16.93
N ALA A 65 17.43 -8.47 -16.26
CA ALA A 65 18.86 -8.55 -16.62
C ALA A 65 19.08 -9.19 -17.99
N GLU A 66 18.37 -10.28 -18.33
CA GLU A 66 18.44 -10.95 -19.61
C GLU A 66 18.07 -10.03 -20.77
N HIS A 67 17.04 -9.20 -20.57
CA HIS A 67 16.54 -8.25 -21.59
C HIS A 67 17.25 -6.89 -21.54
N GLY A 68 18.19 -6.68 -20.62
CA GLY A 68 18.90 -5.42 -20.48
C GLY A 68 18.01 -4.23 -20.09
N VAL A 69 16.91 -4.50 -19.36
CA VAL A 69 15.99 -3.45 -18.91
C VAL A 69 16.60 -2.70 -17.76
N THR A 70 16.85 -1.40 -17.94
CA THR A 70 17.53 -0.56 -16.95
C THR A 70 16.55 0.06 -15.95
N MET A 71 17.07 0.47 -14.80
CA MET A 71 16.30 1.19 -13.78
C MET A 71 15.74 2.51 -14.34
N SER A 72 16.55 3.25 -15.08
CA SER A 72 16.11 4.49 -15.72
C SER A 72 14.96 4.26 -16.72
N TYR A 73 14.99 3.16 -17.48
CA TYR A 73 13.88 2.82 -18.36
C TYR A 73 12.59 2.55 -17.57
N ILE A 74 12.68 1.75 -16.51
CA ILE A 74 11.55 1.45 -15.62
C ILE A 74 10.99 2.73 -15.00
N GLN A 75 11.84 3.62 -14.49
CA GLN A 75 11.40 4.90 -13.92
C GLN A 75 10.67 5.76 -14.94
N ASN A 76 11.12 5.82 -16.19
CA ASN A 76 10.42 6.53 -17.26
C ASN A 76 9.04 5.92 -17.56
N VAL A 77 8.91 4.60 -17.51
CA VAL A 77 7.59 3.93 -17.62
C VAL A 77 6.67 4.37 -16.48
N ILE A 78 7.17 4.32 -15.24
CA ILE A 78 6.40 4.65 -14.04
C ILE A 78 6.02 6.15 -14.01
N GLU A 79 6.89 7.05 -14.44
CA GLU A 79 6.58 8.47 -14.56
C GLU A 79 5.41 8.77 -15.51
N GLY A 80 5.19 7.89 -16.48
CA GLY A 80 4.06 7.95 -17.41
C GLY A 80 2.76 7.36 -16.88
N LEU A 81 2.75 6.76 -15.69
CA LEU A 81 1.55 6.18 -15.08
C LEU A 81 0.78 7.25 -14.31
N ASP A 82 -0.47 7.45 -14.68
CA ASP A 82 -1.40 8.27 -13.90
C ASP A 82 -1.90 7.50 -12.66
N ALA A 83 -2.28 8.24 -11.63
CA ALA A 83 -3.06 7.67 -10.53
C ALA A 83 -4.40 7.12 -11.04
N LEU A 84 -4.99 6.18 -10.31
CA LEU A 84 -6.32 5.67 -10.64
C LEU A 84 -7.34 6.82 -10.64
N GLU A 85 -8.34 6.72 -11.52
CA GLU A 85 -9.37 7.75 -11.66
C GLU A 85 -10.07 8.02 -10.32
N GLY A 86 -10.02 9.27 -9.85
CA GLY A 86 -10.58 9.66 -8.54
C GLY A 86 -9.60 9.53 -7.35
N ALA A 87 -8.51 8.78 -7.47
CA ALA A 87 -7.60 8.52 -6.35
C ALA A 87 -7.00 9.79 -5.72
N CYS A 88 -6.62 10.78 -6.54
CA CYS A 88 -6.05 12.03 -6.04
C CYS A 88 -7.08 12.82 -5.21
N ALA A 89 -8.31 12.93 -5.70
CA ALA A 89 -9.38 13.64 -4.98
C ALA A 89 -9.76 12.92 -3.68
N PHE A 90 -9.89 11.60 -3.72
CA PHE A 90 -10.11 10.76 -2.53
C PHE A 90 -9.01 10.96 -1.48
N LEU A 91 -7.75 10.90 -1.90
CA LEU A 91 -6.61 11.04 -0.98
C LEU A 91 -6.55 12.44 -0.35
N ASP A 92 -6.83 13.48 -1.11
CA ASP A 92 -6.87 14.86 -0.61
C ASP A 92 -8.01 15.07 0.40
N GLU A 93 -9.21 14.53 0.11
CA GLU A 93 -10.35 14.56 1.03
C GLU A 93 -10.10 13.77 2.33
N LEU A 94 -9.48 12.59 2.21
CA LEU A 94 -9.12 11.78 3.36
C LEU A 94 -8.07 12.47 4.24
N ARG A 95 -7.04 13.06 3.64
CA ARG A 95 -5.97 13.82 4.33
C ARG A 95 -6.48 15.09 5.01
N ALA A 96 -7.58 15.68 4.53
CA ALA A 96 -8.23 16.79 5.20
C ALA A 96 -8.91 16.37 6.53
N ARG A 97 -9.15 15.07 6.74
CA ARG A 97 -9.88 14.53 7.88
C ARG A 97 -8.98 13.82 8.89
N THR A 98 -7.90 13.17 8.45
CA THR A 98 -7.02 12.36 9.29
C THR A 98 -5.61 12.25 8.74
N GLN A 99 -4.71 11.62 9.52
CA GLN A 99 -3.39 11.25 9.04
C GLN A 99 -3.50 10.05 8.09
N VAL A 100 -2.71 10.08 7.01
CA VAL A 100 -2.68 8.99 6.02
C VAL A 100 -1.25 8.52 5.81
N VAL A 101 -1.06 7.22 5.80
CA VAL A 101 0.19 6.56 5.42
C VAL A 101 -0.08 5.52 4.33
N ILE A 102 0.82 5.44 3.36
CA ILE A 102 0.79 4.39 2.35
C ILE A 102 1.71 3.26 2.82
N LEU A 103 1.19 2.05 2.86
CA LEU A 103 1.92 0.83 3.18
C LEU A 103 1.93 -0.07 1.95
N SER A 104 3.07 -0.20 1.29
CA SER A 104 3.17 -0.88 -0.01
C SER A 104 4.30 -1.89 -0.05
N ASP A 105 4.09 -2.98 -0.78
CA ASP A 105 5.12 -3.96 -1.10
C ASP A 105 5.96 -3.56 -2.34
N THR A 106 5.75 -2.36 -2.85
CA THR A 106 6.57 -1.74 -3.89
C THR A 106 7.96 -1.31 -3.36
N PHE A 107 8.73 -0.66 -4.20
CA PHE A 107 10.11 -0.23 -3.90
C PHE A 107 10.25 1.29 -3.95
N GLU A 108 11.17 1.86 -3.13
CA GLU A 108 11.45 3.29 -3.09
C GLU A 108 11.67 3.87 -4.49
N GLN A 109 12.44 3.16 -5.32
CA GLN A 109 12.81 3.62 -6.66
C GLN A 109 11.63 3.65 -7.63
N PHE A 110 10.61 2.83 -7.40
CA PHE A 110 9.35 2.85 -8.13
C PHE A 110 8.40 3.90 -7.55
N GLY A 111 8.36 4.00 -6.22
CA GLY A 111 7.45 4.90 -5.52
C GLY A 111 7.74 6.39 -5.75
N VAL A 112 9.02 6.78 -5.87
CA VAL A 112 9.38 8.20 -5.99
C VAL A 112 8.69 8.92 -7.16
N PRO A 113 8.69 8.41 -8.40
CA PRO A 113 7.94 9.05 -9.49
C PRO A 113 6.43 9.04 -9.25
N MET A 114 5.85 7.93 -8.79
CA MET A 114 4.40 7.79 -8.55
C MET A 114 3.90 8.74 -7.46
N MET A 115 4.66 8.94 -6.39
CA MET A 115 4.27 9.81 -5.29
C MET A 115 4.12 11.28 -5.70
N CYS A 116 4.73 11.69 -6.83
CA CYS A 116 4.53 13.04 -7.35
C CYS A 116 3.07 13.31 -7.74
N HIS A 117 2.38 12.31 -8.32
CA HIS A 117 0.97 12.42 -8.71
C HIS A 117 0.03 12.45 -7.51
N LEU A 118 0.45 11.91 -6.36
CA LEU A 118 -0.33 11.82 -5.13
C LEU A 118 0.01 12.90 -4.09
N ASN A 119 0.66 14.01 -4.49
CA ASN A 119 1.11 15.08 -3.58
C ASN A 119 2.05 14.58 -2.46
N ARG A 120 2.92 13.60 -2.78
CA ARG A 120 3.97 13.04 -1.92
C ARG A 120 3.48 12.62 -0.52
N PRO A 121 2.55 11.67 -0.41
CA PRO A 121 2.17 11.11 0.88
C PRO A 121 3.36 10.37 1.51
N THR A 122 3.31 10.17 2.83
CA THR A 122 4.26 9.27 3.50
C THR A 122 4.02 7.85 3.01
N MET A 123 5.07 7.20 2.48
CA MET A 123 5.02 5.81 2.02
C MET A 123 6.10 4.99 2.72
N LEU A 124 5.71 3.83 3.22
CA LEU A 124 6.61 2.79 3.73
C LEU A 124 6.61 1.63 2.74
N CYS A 125 7.77 1.35 2.18
CA CYS A 125 7.95 0.33 1.14
C CYS A 125 9.34 -0.32 1.25
N HIS A 126 9.72 -1.13 0.29
CA HIS A 126 10.99 -1.84 0.20
C HIS A 126 12.05 -1.04 -0.58
N ARG A 127 13.19 -1.65 -0.84
CA ARG A 127 14.28 -1.04 -1.60
C ARG A 127 14.82 -2.00 -2.64
N LEU A 128 15.12 -1.50 -3.84
CA LEU A 128 15.92 -2.20 -4.83
C LEU A 128 17.41 -1.88 -4.64
N ILE A 129 18.24 -2.86 -4.93
CA ILE A 129 19.69 -2.66 -5.05
C ILE A 129 20.00 -2.45 -6.53
N VAL A 130 20.53 -1.26 -6.85
CA VAL A 130 20.78 -0.85 -8.22
C VAL A 130 22.28 -0.60 -8.40
N GLU A 131 22.91 -1.23 -9.38
CA GLU A 131 24.31 -1.06 -9.76
C GLU A 131 24.41 -0.78 -11.27
N ALA A 132 25.10 0.27 -11.65
CA ALA A 132 25.29 0.67 -13.05
C ALA A 132 23.96 0.71 -13.84
N ASP A 133 22.91 1.26 -13.25
CA ASP A 133 21.55 1.37 -13.81
C ASP A 133 20.80 0.03 -14.01
N MET A 134 21.33 -1.06 -13.44
CA MET A 134 20.67 -2.37 -13.45
C MET A 134 20.19 -2.73 -12.04
N ILE A 135 19.00 -3.32 -11.95
CA ILE A 135 18.49 -3.87 -10.69
C ILE A 135 19.17 -5.22 -10.49
N VAL A 136 19.99 -5.33 -9.43
CA VAL A 136 20.77 -6.53 -9.14
C VAL A 136 20.20 -7.35 -7.99
N ASP A 137 19.47 -6.72 -7.07
CA ASP A 137 18.85 -7.38 -5.93
C ASP A 137 17.75 -6.48 -5.32
N TYR A 138 17.11 -6.95 -4.26
CA TYR A 138 16.15 -6.18 -3.47
C TYR A 138 16.33 -6.45 -1.97
N GLU A 139 15.88 -5.51 -1.16
CA GLU A 139 15.93 -5.59 0.30
C GLU A 139 14.52 -5.35 0.85
N LEU A 140 13.97 -6.36 1.52
CA LEU A 140 12.73 -6.22 2.28
C LEU A 140 13.04 -5.48 3.59
N ARG A 141 12.24 -4.45 3.88
CA ARG A 141 12.41 -3.64 5.10
C ARG A 141 12.26 -4.49 6.36
N ILE A 142 11.26 -5.35 6.40
CA ILE A 142 10.90 -6.22 7.52
C ILE A 142 9.96 -7.31 6.99
N ASP A 143 9.85 -8.41 7.69
CA ASP A 143 8.86 -9.43 7.43
C ASP A 143 7.44 -8.92 7.77
N ASP A 144 6.41 -9.33 7.01
CA ASP A 144 5.01 -8.87 7.14
C ASP A 144 4.92 -7.34 7.36
N PRO A 145 5.42 -6.52 6.40
CA PRO A 145 5.74 -5.11 6.62
C PRO A 145 4.49 -4.27 6.89
N LYS A 146 3.39 -4.53 6.17
CA LYS A 146 2.13 -3.78 6.31
C LYS A 146 1.53 -4.00 7.70
N ARG A 147 1.41 -5.24 8.14
CA ARG A 147 0.90 -5.57 9.48
C ARG A 147 1.79 -5.01 10.59
N ASN A 148 3.11 -5.13 10.44
CA ASN A 148 4.05 -4.63 11.46
C ASN A 148 4.05 -3.09 11.53
N ALA A 149 3.80 -2.39 10.43
CA ALA A 149 3.59 -0.95 10.43
C ALA A 149 2.32 -0.57 11.21
N VAL A 150 1.20 -1.26 10.98
CA VAL A 150 -0.05 -1.05 11.74
C VAL A 150 0.20 -1.24 13.25
N LYS A 151 0.84 -2.35 13.67
CA LYS A 151 1.20 -2.58 15.07
C LYS A 151 2.06 -1.46 15.67
N ALA A 152 3.02 -0.94 14.89
CA ALA A 152 3.87 0.15 15.34
C ALA A 152 3.06 1.43 15.59
N PHE A 153 2.15 1.81 14.70
CA PHE A 153 1.27 2.96 14.91
C PHE A 153 0.31 2.75 16.08
N GLN A 154 -0.26 1.55 16.26
CA GLN A 154 -1.08 1.21 17.42
C GLN A 154 -0.27 1.32 18.72
N SER A 155 1.02 0.95 18.72
CA SER A 155 1.90 1.10 19.88
C SER A 155 2.18 2.56 20.25
N LEU A 156 2.00 3.48 19.31
CA LEU A 156 2.05 4.93 19.52
C LEU A 156 0.69 5.53 19.90
N ASN A 157 -0.29 4.67 20.25
CA ASN A 157 -1.64 5.04 20.63
C ASN A 157 -2.46 5.67 19.49
N TYR A 158 -2.21 5.26 18.23
CA TYR A 158 -3.11 5.56 17.13
C TYR A 158 -4.18 4.48 17.00
N ARG A 159 -5.41 4.91 16.70
CA ARG A 159 -6.43 4.04 16.11
C ARG A 159 -6.10 3.92 14.61
N VAL A 160 -5.87 2.72 14.12
CA VAL A 160 -5.46 2.49 12.73
C VAL A 160 -6.60 1.86 11.96
N VAL A 161 -7.04 2.54 10.91
CA VAL A 161 -8.01 2.02 9.94
C VAL A 161 -7.25 1.71 8.64
N ALA A 162 -7.53 0.59 7.99
CA ALA A 162 -6.77 0.18 6.82
C ALA A 162 -7.65 -0.17 5.62
N ALA A 163 -7.15 0.08 4.40
CA ALA A 163 -7.76 -0.40 3.18
C ALA A 163 -6.70 -0.95 2.21
N GLY A 164 -7.07 -2.03 1.49
CA GLY A 164 -6.23 -2.72 0.52
C GLY A 164 -7.08 -3.54 -0.44
N ASP A 165 -6.48 -4.10 -1.51
CA ASP A 165 -7.21 -4.75 -2.60
C ASP A 165 -6.99 -6.28 -2.69
N SER A 166 -5.96 -6.80 -2.04
CA SER A 166 -5.50 -8.14 -2.36
C SER A 166 -5.08 -8.97 -1.14
N TYR A 167 -4.67 -10.22 -1.37
CA TYR A 167 -4.30 -11.18 -0.32
C TYR A 167 -3.19 -10.68 0.60
N ASN A 168 -2.20 -9.96 0.07
CA ASN A 168 -1.07 -9.42 0.85
C ASN A 168 -1.50 -8.33 1.84
N ASP A 169 -2.72 -7.77 1.69
CA ASP A 169 -3.28 -6.78 2.62
C ASP A 169 -4.02 -7.41 3.79
N THR A 170 -4.45 -8.65 3.66
CA THR A 170 -5.36 -9.28 4.63
C THR A 170 -4.80 -9.31 6.05
N THR A 171 -3.49 -9.46 6.22
CA THR A 171 -2.83 -9.41 7.53
C THR A 171 -2.81 -7.99 8.11
N MET A 172 -2.65 -6.97 7.25
CA MET A 172 -2.78 -5.55 7.60
C MET A 172 -4.21 -5.22 8.03
N LEU A 173 -5.20 -5.62 7.22
CA LEU A 173 -6.63 -5.38 7.49
C LEU A 173 -7.07 -6.05 8.78
N ALA A 174 -6.62 -7.28 9.03
CA ALA A 174 -6.93 -8.02 10.26
C ALA A 174 -6.25 -7.42 11.52
N GLN A 175 -5.11 -6.75 11.35
CA GLN A 175 -4.41 -6.10 12.46
C GLN A 175 -5.00 -4.74 12.79
N ALA A 176 -5.53 -4.02 11.81
CA ALA A 176 -6.12 -2.70 11.98
C ALA A 176 -7.36 -2.74 12.90
N ASP A 177 -7.73 -1.60 13.47
CA ASP A 177 -8.94 -1.45 14.29
C ASP A 177 -10.20 -1.55 13.43
N ALA A 178 -10.09 -1.24 12.14
CA ALA A 178 -11.08 -1.54 11.10
C ALA A 178 -10.34 -1.75 9.76
N GLY A 179 -10.75 -2.75 9.00
CA GLY A 179 -10.16 -3.09 7.70
C GLY A 179 -11.21 -3.15 6.61
N PHE A 180 -10.88 -2.65 5.42
CA PHE A 180 -11.75 -2.57 4.26
C PHE A 180 -11.05 -3.10 3.01
N LEU A 181 -11.81 -3.79 2.15
CA LEU A 181 -11.37 -4.17 0.83
C LEU A 181 -11.81 -3.11 -0.19
N PHE A 182 -10.94 -2.77 -1.12
CA PHE A 182 -11.23 -1.81 -2.18
C PHE A 182 -10.78 -2.35 -3.53
N HIS A 183 -11.69 -2.38 -4.52
CA HIS A 183 -11.47 -3.00 -5.84
C HIS A 183 -10.94 -4.45 -5.78
N ALA A 184 -11.20 -5.14 -4.67
CA ALA A 184 -10.67 -6.48 -4.45
C ALA A 184 -11.36 -7.50 -5.37
N PRO A 185 -10.62 -8.49 -5.90
CA PRO A 185 -11.18 -9.57 -6.68
C PRO A 185 -12.22 -10.38 -5.89
N GLU A 186 -13.23 -10.92 -6.58
CA GLU A 186 -14.34 -11.65 -5.96
C GLU A 186 -13.88 -12.83 -5.07
N ASN A 187 -12.80 -13.50 -5.44
CA ASN A 187 -12.22 -14.57 -4.63
C ASN A 187 -11.68 -14.07 -3.29
N VAL A 188 -11.05 -12.88 -3.23
CA VAL A 188 -10.58 -12.26 -1.99
C VAL A 188 -11.77 -11.85 -1.13
N VAL A 189 -12.77 -11.18 -1.71
CA VAL A 189 -13.99 -10.78 -1.00
C VAL A 189 -14.72 -12.00 -0.42
N SER A 190 -14.81 -13.09 -1.18
CA SER A 190 -15.48 -14.32 -0.74
C SER A 190 -14.74 -15.04 0.39
N GLU A 191 -13.42 -15.03 0.37
CA GLU A 191 -12.57 -15.69 1.37
C GLU A 191 -12.47 -14.88 2.67
N PHE A 192 -12.58 -13.54 2.59
CA PHE A 192 -12.48 -12.63 3.73
C PHE A 192 -13.76 -11.79 3.95
N PRO A 193 -14.92 -12.42 4.15
CA PRO A 193 -16.21 -11.74 4.27
C PRO A 193 -16.33 -10.84 5.51
N GLN A 194 -15.38 -10.90 6.43
CA GLN A 194 -15.30 -10.01 7.59
C GLN A 194 -14.86 -8.59 7.23
N PHE A 195 -14.27 -8.36 6.05
CA PHE A 195 -13.90 -7.03 5.58
C PHE A 195 -14.96 -6.52 4.61
N PRO A 196 -15.65 -5.42 4.92
CA PRO A 196 -16.52 -4.74 3.95
C PRO A 196 -15.74 -4.38 2.70
N ALA A 197 -16.33 -4.60 1.52
CA ALA A 197 -15.72 -4.35 0.23
C ALA A 197 -16.43 -3.20 -0.50
N PHE A 198 -15.67 -2.34 -1.15
CA PHE A 198 -16.12 -1.17 -1.89
C PHE A 198 -15.48 -1.11 -3.26
N ASP A 199 -16.21 -0.58 -4.25
CA ASP A 199 -15.77 -0.43 -5.64
C ASP A 199 -15.69 1.02 -6.09
N ASN A 200 -15.97 1.97 -5.20
CA ASN A 200 -15.83 3.40 -5.48
C ASN A 200 -15.30 4.17 -4.27
N TYR A 201 -14.61 5.28 -4.55
CA TYR A 201 -13.94 6.06 -3.52
C TYR A 201 -14.90 6.80 -2.58
N ASP A 202 -16.10 7.17 -3.03
CA ASP A 202 -17.04 7.90 -2.17
C ASP A 202 -17.53 7.00 -1.03
N GLU A 203 -17.89 5.75 -1.33
CA GLU A 203 -18.31 4.76 -0.34
C GLU A 203 -17.16 4.37 0.60
N LEU A 204 -15.95 4.18 0.05
CA LEU A 204 -14.76 3.90 0.86
C LEU A 204 -14.46 5.09 1.80
N LEU A 205 -14.52 6.33 1.30
CA LEU A 205 -14.27 7.53 2.08
C LEU A 205 -15.27 7.68 3.25
N ASP A 206 -16.55 7.39 2.99
CA ASP A 206 -17.58 7.42 4.02
C ASP A 206 -17.32 6.35 5.09
N ALA A 207 -17.02 5.12 4.70
CA ALA A 207 -16.69 4.04 5.63
C ALA A 207 -15.43 4.32 6.46
N LEU A 208 -14.36 4.83 5.83
CA LEU A 208 -13.14 5.24 6.53
C LEU A 208 -13.43 6.39 7.51
N THR A 209 -14.24 7.38 7.08
CA THR A 209 -14.60 8.54 7.92
C THR A 209 -15.41 8.12 9.14
N GLU A 210 -16.31 7.17 9.01
CA GLU A 210 -17.06 6.59 10.13
C GLU A 210 -16.13 5.82 11.08
N ALA A 211 -15.20 5.04 10.53
CA ALA A 211 -14.30 4.19 11.32
C ALA A 211 -13.23 4.97 12.11
N ILE A 212 -12.88 6.19 11.71
CA ILE A 212 -11.90 7.04 12.43
C ILE A 212 -12.51 7.84 13.59
N GLN A 213 -13.82 7.86 13.75
CA GLN A 213 -14.53 8.51 14.87
C GLN A 213 -14.54 7.61 16.10
#